data_c42ec2daa54e4177ef700ecbdac0d59e
#
_entry.id   c42ec2daa54e4177ef700ecbdac0d59e
#
_cell.length_a   1.000
_cell.length_b   1.000
_cell.length_c   1.000
_cell.angle_alpha   90.00
_cell.angle_beta   90.00
_cell.angle_gamma   90.00
#
_symmetry.space_group_name_H-M   'P 1'
#
loop_
_entity.id
_entity.type
_entity.pdbx_description
1 polymer ?
#
loop_
_entity_poly.entity_id
_entity_poly.type
_entity_poly.pdbx_seq_one_letter_code
_entity_poly.pdbx_strand_id
1 'polypeptide(L)'
;MNIGLIIAGGSGNRMGQDIPKQFMHVDGAPIIIMTMQAFEKHPDIDAIAVVCLKGWETVLQSYANQFSIKKLKWIFPGGDSGMESIHNGIYGLKDAGCGDEDLVLIHDSVRPLLSQEIISSNIAICKAYGYAITGIQCREAILESEDGFTTTTSIPRDRLIRTQTPQTFRLKNIIKAHEEAKEKCITNSVASCTLIAELGTDRVMHIVPGSEKNIKITTIEDLEMLKALMHTSKESWLK
;
A
#
# COMPACT_ATOMS: atom_id res chain seq x y z
N MET A 1 -16.36 0.59 -9.98
CA MET A 1 -14.95 0.61 -10.51
C MET A 1 -14.02 -0.09 -9.53
N ASN A 2 -12.84 -0.54 -10.02
CA ASN A 2 -11.72 -0.98 -9.18
C ASN A 2 -10.61 0.05 -9.31
N ILE A 3 -10.27 0.74 -8.22
CA ILE A 3 -9.37 1.91 -8.21
C ILE A 3 -8.12 1.59 -7.41
N GLY A 4 -6.95 1.69 -8.04
CA GLY A 4 -5.67 1.65 -7.32
C GLY A 4 -5.40 3.00 -6.66
N LEU A 5 -5.44 3.08 -5.32
CA LEU A 5 -5.11 4.27 -4.55
C LEU A 5 -3.69 4.14 -4.01
N ILE A 6 -2.74 4.80 -4.66
CA ILE A 6 -1.31 4.71 -4.35
C ILE A 6 -0.91 5.82 -3.37
N ILE A 7 -0.41 5.44 -2.21
CA ILE A 7 -0.02 6.38 -1.15
C ILE A 7 1.45 6.77 -1.31
N ALA A 8 1.68 8.02 -1.67
CA ALA A 8 2.98 8.62 -1.94
C ALA A 8 3.21 9.96 -1.22
N GLY A 9 2.44 10.24 -0.13
CA GLY A 9 2.49 11.50 0.61
C GLY A 9 3.69 11.67 1.55
N GLY A 10 4.43 10.59 1.84
CA GLY A 10 5.55 10.65 2.78
C GLY A 10 6.81 11.32 2.22
N SER A 11 7.50 12.11 3.03
CA SER A 11 8.78 12.79 2.67
C SER A 11 9.98 11.86 2.55
N GLY A 12 9.94 10.66 3.15
CA GLY A 12 11.01 9.66 3.01
C GLY A 12 12.33 9.96 3.75
N ASN A 13 12.33 10.81 4.76
CA ASN A 13 13.50 11.35 5.48
C ASN A 13 14.50 10.30 6.00
N ARG A 14 14.09 9.05 6.17
CA ARG A 14 14.95 7.95 6.65
C ARG A 14 16.09 7.56 5.71
N MET A 15 16.02 7.95 4.43
CA MET A 15 17.06 7.61 3.45
C MET A 15 18.12 8.71 3.28
N GLY A 16 18.00 9.87 3.97
CA GLY A 16 19.00 10.94 3.95
C GLY A 16 19.25 11.56 2.56
N GLN A 17 18.30 11.45 1.64
CA GLN A 17 18.40 11.94 0.27
C GLN A 17 17.49 13.16 0.08
N ASP A 18 17.89 14.08 -0.79
CA ASP A 18 17.10 15.28 -1.16
C ASP A 18 15.86 14.93 -1.98
N ILE A 19 15.86 13.75 -2.63
CA ILE A 19 14.73 13.26 -3.44
C ILE A 19 13.91 12.30 -2.59
N PRO A 20 12.56 12.49 -2.49
CA PRO A 20 11.70 11.54 -1.79
C PRO A 20 11.82 10.13 -2.39
N LYS A 21 11.92 9.13 -1.53
CA LYS A 21 12.25 7.74 -1.91
C LYS A 21 11.38 7.15 -3.03
N GLN A 22 10.09 7.51 -3.09
CA GLN A 22 9.18 7.05 -4.14
C GLN A 22 9.54 7.57 -5.53
N PHE A 23 10.28 8.67 -5.61
CA PHE A 23 10.77 9.28 -6.86
C PHE A 23 12.22 8.90 -7.20
N MET A 24 12.89 8.14 -6.33
CA MET A 24 14.22 7.61 -6.64
C MET A 24 14.15 6.63 -7.80
N HIS A 25 15.16 6.66 -8.67
CA HIS A 25 15.24 5.81 -9.85
C HIS A 25 15.93 4.49 -9.53
N VAL A 26 15.34 3.41 -10.02
CA VAL A 26 15.93 2.08 -10.08
C VAL A 26 15.81 1.60 -11.52
N ASP A 27 16.93 1.24 -12.14
CA ASP A 27 16.99 0.76 -13.53
C ASP A 27 16.25 1.66 -14.54
N GLY A 28 16.42 2.98 -14.39
CA GLY A 28 15.87 3.98 -15.31
C GLY A 28 14.42 4.40 -15.04
N ALA A 29 13.73 3.84 -14.06
CA ALA A 29 12.35 4.21 -13.72
C ALA A 29 12.22 4.63 -12.23
N PRO A 30 11.43 5.67 -11.90
CA PRO A 30 11.07 5.97 -10.52
C PRO A 30 10.32 4.81 -9.87
N ILE A 31 10.57 4.55 -8.58
CA ILE A 31 9.93 3.45 -7.82
C ILE A 31 8.40 3.55 -7.90
N ILE A 32 7.84 4.77 -7.75
CA ILE A 32 6.39 4.98 -7.85
C ILE A 32 5.84 4.59 -9.23
N ILE A 33 6.57 4.84 -10.29
CA ILE A 33 6.15 4.46 -11.66
C ILE A 33 6.14 2.94 -11.81
N MET A 34 7.13 2.24 -11.28
CA MET A 34 7.13 0.77 -11.27
C MET A 34 5.91 0.22 -10.55
N THR A 35 5.55 0.82 -9.40
CA THR A 35 4.33 0.48 -8.66
C THR A 35 3.08 0.77 -9.49
N MET A 36 2.97 1.96 -10.10
CA MET A 36 1.83 2.33 -10.95
C MET A 36 1.68 1.39 -12.15
N GLN A 37 2.79 0.93 -12.74
CA GLN A 37 2.77 -0.02 -13.86
C GLN A 37 2.12 -1.36 -13.52
N ALA A 38 2.18 -1.83 -12.26
CA ALA A 38 1.49 -3.04 -11.84
C ALA A 38 -0.04 -2.87 -11.95
N PHE A 39 -0.56 -1.71 -11.56
CA PHE A 39 -1.99 -1.38 -11.69
C PHE A 39 -2.37 -1.04 -13.14
N GLU A 40 -1.52 -0.32 -13.88
CA GLU A 40 -1.75 0.03 -15.29
C GLU A 40 -1.95 -1.21 -16.15
N LYS A 41 -1.14 -2.25 -15.94
CA LYS A 41 -1.16 -3.49 -16.71
C LYS A 41 -2.32 -4.42 -16.32
N HIS A 42 -2.95 -4.24 -15.17
CA HIS A 42 -4.00 -5.15 -14.70
C HIS A 42 -5.34 -4.87 -15.40
N PRO A 43 -5.96 -5.87 -16.05
CA PRO A 43 -7.17 -5.65 -16.85
C PRO A 43 -8.36 -5.16 -16.02
N ASP A 44 -8.50 -5.63 -14.78
CA ASP A 44 -9.63 -5.29 -13.91
C ASP A 44 -9.43 -3.99 -13.11
N ILE A 45 -8.34 -3.27 -13.29
CA ILE A 45 -8.17 -1.93 -12.71
C ILE A 45 -8.67 -0.89 -13.69
N ASP A 46 -9.65 -0.11 -13.27
CA ASP A 46 -10.30 0.92 -14.09
C ASP A 46 -9.59 2.27 -14.01
N ALA A 47 -8.99 2.58 -12.88
CA ALA A 47 -8.35 3.86 -12.64
C ALA A 47 -7.24 3.77 -11.58
N ILE A 48 -6.32 4.72 -11.62
CA ILE A 48 -5.29 4.95 -10.61
C ILE A 48 -5.51 6.35 -10.03
N ALA A 49 -5.48 6.43 -8.70
CA ALA A 49 -5.37 7.66 -7.94
C ALA A 49 -4.06 7.65 -7.15
N VAL A 50 -3.41 8.78 -7.04
CA VAL A 50 -2.18 8.92 -6.25
C VAL A 50 -2.36 10.00 -5.20
N VAL A 51 -2.07 9.67 -3.95
CA VAL A 51 -1.92 10.68 -2.89
C VAL A 51 -0.46 11.09 -2.86
N CYS A 52 -0.17 12.28 -3.42
CA CYS A 52 1.19 12.73 -3.71
C CYS A 52 1.74 13.66 -2.63
N LEU A 53 3.03 13.58 -2.38
CA LEU A 53 3.74 14.58 -1.57
C LEU A 53 3.58 15.96 -2.19
N LYS A 54 3.21 16.95 -1.37
CA LYS A 54 3.01 18.33 -1.80
C LYS A 54 4.25 18.88 -2.51
N GLY A 55 4.02 19.49 -3.68
CA GLY A 55 5.05 20.04 -4.56
C GLY A 55 5.66 19.05 -5.55
N TRP A 56 5.26 17.77 -5.52
CA TRP A 56 5.73 16.74 -6.45
C TRP A 56 4.67 16.30 -7.47
N GLU A 57 3.51 16.91 -7.47
CA GLU A 57 2.38 16.55 -8.34
C GLU A 57 2.73 16.70 -9.82
N THR A 58 3.38 17.83 -10.19
CA THR A 58 3.81 18.09 -11.57
C THR A 58 4.88 17.10 -12.03
N VAL A 59 5.82 16.74 -11.13
CA VAL A 59 6.86 15.74 -11.41
C VAL A 59 6.22 14.37 -11.61
N LEU A 60 5.28 13.98 -10.74
CA LEU A 60 4.52 12.73 -10.88
C LEU A 60 3.78 12.68 -12.22
N GLN A 61 3.06 13.74 -12.58
CA GLN A 61 2.32 13.81 -13.85
C GLN A 61 3.26 13.69 -15.06
N SER A 62 4.44 14.33 -14.99
CA SER A 62 5.45 14.26 -16.06
C SER A 62 5.97 12.83 -16.22
N TYR A 63 6.29 12.15 -15.13
CA TYR A 63 6.69 10.74 -15.17
C TYR A 63 5.55 9.83 -15.65
N ALA A 64 4.32 10.04 -15.20
CA ALA A 64 3.18 9.25 -15.66
C ALA A 64 3.01 9.35 -17.18
N ASN A 65 3.17 10.54 -17.75
CA ASN A 65 3.13 10.74 -19.20
C ASN A 65 4.32 10.06 -19.89
N GLN A 66 5.53 10.24 -19.39
CA GLN A 66 6.76 9.63 -19.95
C GLN A 66 6.67 8.10 -20.00
N PHE A 67 6.12 7.48 -18.96
CA PHE A 67 6.00 6.02 -18.84
C PHE A 67 4.64 5.48 -19.26
N SER A 68 3.82 6.31 -19.93
CA SER A 68 2.52 5.92 -20.51
C SER A 68 1.53 5.33 -19.50
N ILE A 69 1.46 5.89 -18.31
CA ILE A 69 0.44 5.53 -17.31
C ILE A 69 -0.88 6.21 -17.68
N LYS A 70 -1.73 5.50 -18.38
CA LYS A 70 -2.99 6.03 -18.93
C LYS A 70 -4.16 5.98 -17.95
N LYS A 71 -4.10 5.08 -16.95
CA LYS A 71 -5.16 4.91 -15.94
C LYS A 71 -5.05 5.94 -14.80
N LEU A 72 -3.99 6.76 -14.72
CA LEU A 72 -3.90 7.85 -13.74
C LEU A 72 -4.99 8.89 -14.02
N LYS A 73 -5.98 8.97 -13.11
CA LYS A 73 -7.10 9.92 -13.22
C LYS A 73 -7.02 11.04 -12.19
N TRP A 74 -6.50 10.78 -11.01
CA TRP A 74 -6.51 11.75 -9.90
C TRP A 74 -5.18 11.78 -9.17
N ILE A 75 -4.79 12.99 -8.78
CA ILE A 75 -3.67 13.24 -7.87
C ILE A 75 -4.25 14.06 -6.71
N PHE A 76 -4.20 13.52 -5.51
CA PHE A 76 -4.66 14.15 -4.28
C PHE A 76 -3.47 14.58 -3.42
N PRO A 77 -3.60 15.62 -2.58
CA PRO A 77 -2.52 16.04 -1.71
C PRO A 77 -2.28 15.02 -0.59
N GLY A 78 -1.01 14.81 -0.25
CA GLY A 78 -0.60 14.08 0.95
C GLY A 78 -1.01 14.81 2.24
N GLY A 79 -1.12 14.05 3.33
CA GLY A 79 -1.31 14.58 4.67
C GLY A 79 -0.03 14.49 5.50
N ASP A 80 -0.06 14.98 6.73
CA ASP A 80 1.07 14.97 7.66
C ASP A 80 1.35 13.56 8.22
N SER A 81 0.40 12.64 8.09
CA SER A 81 0.51 11.23 8.46
C SER A 81 0.07 10.29 7.35
N GLY A 82 0.40 8.99 7.51
CA GLY A 82 -0.09 7.94 6.60
C GLY A 82 -1.62 7.82 6.64
N MET A 83 -2.21 7.91 7.82
CA MET A 83 -3.67 7.88 8.02
C MET A 83 -4.36 9.05 7.34
N GLU A 84 -3.81 10.27 7.50
CA GLU A 84 -4.33 11.47 6.85
C GLU A 84 -4.18 11.43 5.33
N SER A 85 -3.04 10.91 4.83
CA SER A 85 -2.87 10.70 3.38
C SER A 85 -3.92 9.74 2.82
N ILE A 86 -4.24 8.64 3.52
CA ILE A 86 -5.31 7.73 3.13
C ILE A 86 -6.67 8.45 3.17
N HIS A 87 -6.95 9.20 4.25
CA HIS A 87 -8.15 10.02 4.37
C HIS A 87 -8.32 10.94 3.16
N ASN A 88 -7.29 11.73 2.82
CA ASN A 88 -7.34 12.65 1.68
C ASN A 88 -7.63 11.91 0.37
N GLY A 89 -7.06 10.71 0.18
CA GLY A 89 -7.30 9.89 -1.00
C GLY A 89 -8.74 9.39 -1.11
N ILE A 90 -9.28 8.78 -0.03
CA ILE A 90 -10.64 8.18 -0.07
C ILE A 90 -11.73 9.26 -0.15
N TYR A 91 -11.57 10.40 0.53
CA TYR A 91 -12.50 11.52 0.41
C TYR A 91 -12.37 12.22 -0.93
N GLY A 92 -11.15 12.38 -1.45
CA GLY A 92 -10.94 12.87 -2.80
C GLY A 92 -11.62 12.01 -3.87
N LEU A 93 -11.61 10.68 -3.73
CA LEU A 93 -12.36 9.78 -4.62
C LEU A 93 -13.87 9.98 -4.49
N LYS A 94 -14.39 10.12 -3.25
CA LYS A 94 -15.81 10.41 -3.01
C LYS A 94 -16.23 11.73 -3.67
N ASP A 95 -15.46 12.79 -3.48
CA ASP A 95 -15.71 14.12 -4.05
C ASP A 95 -15.60 14.13 -5.58
N ALA A 96 -14.77 13.25 -6.15
CA ALA A 96 -14.66 13.02 -7.59
C ALA A 96 -15.82 12.19 -8.18
N GLY A 97 -16.82 11.80 -7.36
CA GLY A 97 -18.03 11.10 -7.80
C GLY A 97 -17.87 9.58 -7.90
N CYS A 98 -16.85 8.98 -7.28
CA CYS A 98 -16.75 7.53 -7.16
C CYS A 98 -17.89 6.98 -6.30
N GLY A 99 -18.42 5.82 -6.69
CA GLY A 99 -19.58 5.20 -6.04
C GLY A 99 -19.22 4.47 -4.75
N ASP A 100 -20.18 4.35 -3.84
CA ASP A 100 -20.03 3.68 -2.54
C ASP A 100 -19.55 2.22 -2.65
N GLU A 101 -19.94 1.53 -3.71
CA GLU A 101 -19.58 0.12 -3.98
C GLU A 101 -18.28 -0.02 -4.78
N ASP A 102 -17.65 1.08 -5.20
CA ASP A 102 -16.37 1.03 -5.88
C ASP A 102 -15.30 0.45 -4.95
N LEU A 103 -14.43 -0.39 -5.50
CA LEU A 103 -13.33 -0.97 -4.76
C LEU A 103 -12.12 -0.06 -4.79
N VAL A 104 -11.55 0.20 -3.62
CA VAL A 104 -10.33 0.99 -3.46
C VAL A 104 -9.22 0.08 -2.95
N LEU A 105 -8.21 -0.14 -3.79
CA LEU A 105 -7.01 -0.91 -3.46
C LEU A 105 -5.94 0.06 -2.96
N ILE A 106 -5.84 0.23 -1.65
CA ILE A 106 -4.87 1.13 -0.99
C ILE A 106 -3.50 0.46 -1.00
N HIS A 107 -2.52 1.10 -1.65
CA HIS A 107 -1.20 0.50 -1.86
C HIS A 107 -0.06 1.49 -1.60
N ASP A 108 1.02 1.00 -0.98
CA ASP A 108 2.25 1.78 -0.77
C ASP A 108 2.94 2.06 -2.12
N SER A 109 3.25 3.31 -2.43
CA SER A 109 3.99 3.73 -3.64
C SER A 109 5.38 3.11 -3.77
N VAL A 110 5.89 2.57 -2.68
CA VAL A 110 7.23 1.98 -2.56
C VAL A 110 7.22 0.44 -2.43
N ARG A 111 6.20 -0.22 -3.01
CA ARG A 111 6.14 -1.68 -3.19
C ARG A 111 6.03 -2.02 -4.69
N PRO A 112 7.13 -1.85 -5.44
CA PRO A 112 7.09 -1.93 -6.90
C PRO A 112 6.92 -3.36 -7.45
N LEU A 113 7.16 -4.40 -6.65
CA LEU A 113 7.08 -5.80 -7.09
C LEU A 113 5.71 -6.44 -6.78
N LEU A 114 4.64 -5.68 -6.96
CA LEU A 114 3.27 -6.18 -6.82
C LEU A 114 2.89 -7.06 -8.01
N SER A 115 2.49 -8.32 -7.74
CA SER A 115 2.07 -9.24 -8.79
C SER A 115 0.60 -9.05 -9.19
N GLN A 116 0.28 -9.47 -10.41
CA GLN A 116 -1.08 -9.40 -10.96
C GLN A 116 -2.04 -10.30 -10.18
N GLU A 117 -1.56 -11.45 -9.69
CA GLU A 117 -2.33 -12.41 -8.90
C GLU A 117 -2.77 -11.81 -7.57
N ILE A 118 -1.91 -11.01 -6.92
CA ILE A 118 -2.26 -10.32 -5.66
C ILE A 118 -3.36 -9.30 -5.91
N ILE A 119 -3.30 -8.53 -7.00
CA ILE A 119 -4.35 -7.57 -7.37
C ILE A 119 -5.67 -8.30 -7.62
N SER A 120 -5.66 -9.34 -8.47
CA SER A 120 -6.86 -10.15 -8.79
C SER A 120 -7.50 -10.74 -7.54
N SER A 121 -6.69 -11.33 -6.66
CA SER A 121 -7.16 -11.95 -5.41
C SER A 121 -7.77 -10.92 -4.46
N ASN A 122 -7.17 -9.74 -4.33
CA ASN A 122 -7.71 -8.64 -3.53
C ASN A 122 -9.08 -8.19 -4.06
N ILE A 123 -9.23 -8.04 -5.37
CA ILE A 123 -10.50 -7.67 -6.00
C ILE A 123 -11.56 -8.75 -5.73
N ALA A 124 -11.23 -10.01 -5.97
CA ALA A 124 -12.17 -11.13 -5.79
C ALA A 124 -12.64 -11.26 -4.33
N ILE A 125 -11.72 -11.25 -3.38
CA ILE A 125 -12.02 -11.38 -1.94
C ILE A 125 -12.79 -10.15 -1.44
N CYS A 126 -12.43 -8.94 -1.85
CA CYS A 126 -13.15 -7.74 -1.43
C CYS A 126 -14.57 -7.70 -2.02
N LYS A 127 -14.78 -8.16 -3.26
CA LYS A 127 -16.14 -8.31 -3.84
C LYS A 127 -17.00 -9.26 -3.02
N ALA A 128 -16.45 -10.38 -2.58
CA ALA A 128 -17.16 -11.41 -1.84
C ALA A 128 -17.44 -11.01 -0.38
N TYR A 129 -16.48 -10.38 0.29
CA TYR A 129 -16.51 -10.22 1.75
C TYR A 129 -16.41 -8.77 2.24
N GLY A 130 -16.11 -7.81 1.35
CA GLY A 130 -16.05 -6.38 1.68
C GLY A 130 -14.70 -5.88 2.19
N TYR A 131 -13.83 -6.76 2.69
CA TYR A 131 -12.50 -6.44 3.23
C TYR A 131 -11.49 -7.49 2.77
N ALA A 132 -10.42 -7.06 2.12
CA ALA A 132 -9.34 -7.94 1.68
C ALA A 132 -7.98 -7.32 2.06
N ILE A 133 -7.17 -8.06 2.83
CA ILE A 133 -5.90 -7.59 3.35
C ILE A 133 -4.79 -8.51 2.87
N THR A 134 -3.86 -7.99 2.09
CA THR A 134 -2.69 -8.75 1.69
C THR A 134 -1.81 -9.02 2.91
N GLY A 135 -1.41 -10.27 3.11
CA GLY A 135 -0.58 -10.67 4.23
C GLY A 135 0.20 -11.95 3.98
N ILE A 136 1.30 -12.11 4.71
CA ILE A 136 2.11 -13.32 4.71
C ILE A 136 2.27 -13.83 6.13
N GLN A 137 2.30 -15.17 6.28
CA GLN A 137 2.53 -15.81 7.56
C GLN A 137 3.88 -15.37 8.12
N CYS A 138 3.92 -14.98 9.40
CA CYS A 138 5.18 -14.73 10.09
C CYS A 138 5.96 -16.03 10.27
N ARG A 139 7.18 -16.06 9.75
CA ARG A 139 8.08 -17.24 9.86
C ARG A 139 9.16 -17.05 10.91
N GLU A 140 9.43 -15.81 11.29
CA GLU A 140 10.43 -15.46 12.27
C GLU A 140 9.92 -15.68 13.70
N ALA A 141 10.83 -15.94 14.64
CA ALA A 141 10.50 -15.88 16.05
C ALA A 141 10.27 -14.42 16.47
N ILE A 142 9.18 -14.17 17.19
CA ILE A 142 8.82 -12.82 17.64
C ILE A 142 8.85 -12.78 19.16
N LEU A 143 9.53 -11.77 19.67
CA LEU A 143 9.56 -11.43 21.10
C LEU A 143 8.88 -10.07 21.28
N GLU A 144 8.11 -9.92 22.35
CA GLU A 144 7.58 -8.64 22.79
C GLU A 144 8.55 -7.98 23.76
N SER A 145 8.85 -6.70 23.55
CA SER A 145 9.72 -5.93 24.42
C SER A 145 9.15 -4.51 24.58
N GLU A 146 9.04 -4.06 25.81
CA GLU A 146 8.56 -2.70 26.14
C GLU A 146 9.68 -1.65 25.95
N ASP A 147 10.92 -2.02 26.23
CA ASP A 147 12.08 -1.11 26.21
C ASP A 147 12.95 -1.28 24.94
N GLY A 148 12.67 -2.29 24.12
CA GLY A 148 13.45 -2.63 22.93
C GLY A 148 14.79 -3.30 23.20
N PHE A 149 15.15 -3.58 24.47
CA PHE A 149 16.44 -4.15 24.89
C PHE A 149 16.29 -5.46 25.67
N THR A 150 15.23 -5.59 26.46
CA THR A 150 14.98 -6.76 27.29
C THR A 150 13.64 -7.40 27.01
N THR A 151 13.52 -8.70 27.21
CA THR A 151 12.25 -9.41 27.05
C THR A 151 12.20 -10.72 27.82
N THR A 152 11.00 -11.10 28.24
CA THR A 152 10.67 -12.42 28.79
C THR A 152 9.46 -13.04 28.08
N THR A 153 8.90 -12.35 27.05
CA THR A 153 7.64 -12.72 26.41
C THR A 153 7.86 -13.10 24.95
N SER A 154 7.41 -14.30 24.58
CA SER A 154 7.39 -14.78 23.18
C SER A 154 5.97 -14.73 22.63
N ILE A 155 5.81 -14.25 21.39
CA ILE A 155 4.52 -14.25 20.71
C ILE A 155 4.45 -15.44 19.74
N PRO A 156 3.43 -16.32 19.85
CA PRO A 156 3.26 -17.44 18.93
C PRO A 156 3.10 -16.99 17.47
N ARG A 157 4.10 -17.29 16.65
CA ARG A 157 4.17 -16.83 15.25
C ARG A 157 3.10 -17.41 14.33
N ASP A 158 2.55 -18.56 14.65
CA ASP A 158 1.47 -19.24 13.93
C ASP A 158 0.16 -18.43 13.90
N ARG A 159 0.00 -17.46 14.80
CA ARG A 159 -1.12 -16.53 14.87
C ARG A 159 -0.81 -15.16 14.26
N LEU A 160 0.40 -14.94 13.76
CA LEU A 160 0.86 -13.65 13.27
C LEU A 160 0.90 -13.61 11.77
N ILE A 161 0.27 -12.57 11.22
CA ILE A 161 0.31 -12.22 9.80
C ILE A 161 1.06 -10.90 9.66
N ARG A 162 2.15 -10.89 8.89
CA ARG A 162 2.78 -9.64 8.44
C ARG A 162 1.93 -9.05 7.32
N THR A 163 1.28 -7.94 7.59
CA THR A 163 0.42 -7.29 6.60
C THR A 163 1.24 -6.58 5.53
N GLN A 164 0.74 -6.65 4.32
CA GLN A 164 1.27 -5.93 3.17
C GLN A 164 0.15 -5.07 2.55
N THR A 165 0.46 -4.42 1.46
CA THR A 165 -0.53 -3.77 0.59
C THR A 165 -0.51 -4.45 -0.80
N PRO A 166 -1.61 -4.42 -1.58
CA PRO A 166 -2.82 -3.62 -1.36
C PRO A 166 -3.67 -4.13 -0.20
N GLN A 167 -4.37 -3.18 0.43
CA GLN A 167 -5.48 -3.43 1.34
C GLN A 167 -6.73 -2.89 0.66
N THR A 168 -7.72 -3.75 0.44
CA THR A 168 -8.84 -3.43 -0.45
C THR A 168 -10.16 -3.38 0.29
N PHE A 169 -10.91 -2.33 0.01
CA PHE A 169 -12.17 -2.01 0.68
C PHE A 169 -13.20 -1.51 -0.33
N ARG A 170 -14.50 -1.66 -0.04
CA ARG A 170 -15.52 -0.81 -0.66
C ARG A 170 -15.34 0.63 -0.17
N LEU A 171 -15.50 1.61 -1.06
CA LEU A 171 -15.27 3.01 -0.72
C LEU A 171 -16.08 3.44 0.51
N LYS A 172 -17.38 3.08 0.57
CA LYS A 172 -18.23 3.36 1.73
C LYS A 172 -17.70 2.77 3.04
N ASN A 173 -17.11 1.58 3.00
CA ASN A 173 -16.65 0.88 4.20
C ASN A 173 -15.42 1.57 4.82
N ILE A 174 -14.48 1.97 3.98
CA ILE A 174 -13.27 2.65 4.48
C ILE A 174 -13.56 4.10 4.90
N ILE A 175 -14.47 4.80 4.22
CA ILE A 175 -14.93 6.12 4.65
C ILE A 175 -15.59 6.02 6.03
N LYS A 176 -16.54 5.10 6.22
CA LYS A 176 -17.19 4.86 7.50
C LYS A 176 -16.18 4.56 8.61
N ALA A 177 -15.14 3.78 8.33
CA ALA A 177 -14.08 3.50 9.30
C ALA A 177 -13.34 4.79 9.72
N HIS A 178 -13.05 5.69 8.79
CA HIS A 178 -12.41 6.97 9.10
C HIS A 178 -13.35 7.92 9.88
N GLU A 179 -14.66 7.90 9.59
CA GLU A 179 -15.66 8.66 10.37
C GLU A 179 -15.71 8.16 11.82
N GLU A 180 -15.83 6.86 12.05
CA GLU A 180 -15.82 6.24 13.38
C GLU A 180 -14.49 6.47 14.13
N ALA A 181 -13.35 6.43 13.42
CA ALA A 181 -12.05 6.76 13.99
C ALA A 181 -12.02 8.18 14.56
N LYS A 182 -12.59 9.14 13.82
CA LYS A 182 -12.71 10.52 14.26
C LYS A 182 -13.57 10.64 15.52
N GLU A 183 -14.71 9.95 15.57
CA GLU A 183 -15.59 9.90 16.75
C GLU A 183 -14.89 9.30 17.97
N LYS A 184 -14.06 8.28 17.78
CA LYS A 184 -13.28 7.61 18.83
C LYS A 184 -11.94 8.26 19.14
N CYS A 185 -11.63 9.41 18.52
CA CYS A 185 -10.36 10.12 18.69
C CYS A 185 -9.12 9.27 18.32
N ILE A 186 -9.25 8.32 17.39
CA ILE A 186 -8.13 7.56 16.82
C ILE A 186 -7.50 8.44 15.76
N THR A 187 -6.34 9.02 16.06
CA THR A 187 -5.68 10.02 15.19
C THR A 187 -4.51 9.48 14.41
N ASN A 188 -3.97 8.32 14.78
CA ASN A 188 -2.79 7.75 14.13
C ASN A 188 -2.83 6.22 14.17
N SER A 189 -3.25 5.61 13.08
CA SER A 189 -3.12 4.18 12.85
C SER A 189 -2.11 3.92 11.75
N VAL A 190 -1.28 2.88 11.92
CA VAL A 190 -0.14 2.60 11.01
C VAL A 190 -0.57 2.09 9.63
N ALA A 191 -1.79 1.56 9.50
CA ALA A 191 -2.35 1.04 8.25
C ALA A 191 -3.88 0.98 8.30
N SER A 192 -4.55 0.85 7.15
CA SER A 192 -6.01 0.71 7.13
C SER A 192 -6.49 -0.54 7.85
N CYS A 193 -5.78 -1.67 7.75
CA CYS A 193 -6.15 -2.89 8.48
C CYS A 193 -6.02 -2.75 10.00
N THR A 194 -5.02 -2.01 10.49
CA THR A 194 -4.88 -1.74 11.94
C THR A 194 -5.97 -0.81 12.42
N LEU A 195 -6.34 0.21 11.64
CA LEU A 195 -7.48 1.06 11.94
C LEU A 195 -8.78 0.23 12.07
N ILE A 196 -9.06 -0.67 11.12
CA ILE A 196 -10.23 -1.54 11.19
C ILE A 196 -10.21 -2.42 12.45
N ALA A 197 -9.05 -2.95 12.84
CA ALA A 197 -8.90 -3.76 14.06
C ALA A 197 -9.11 -2.92 15.33
N GLU A 198 -8.56 -1.71 15.40
CA GLU A 198 -8.69 -0.78 16.51
C GLU A 198 -10.13 -0.29 16.73
N LEU A 199 -10.92 -0.19 15.65
CA LEU A 199 -12.34 0.17 15.73
C LEU A 199 -13.21 -0.92 16.35
N GLY A 200 -12.73 -2.18 16.35
CA GLY A 200 -13.40 -3.32 17.01
C GLY A 200 -14.31 -4.13 16.09
N THR A 201 -14.96 -5.05 16.62
CA THR A 201 -15.22 -6.46 16.41
C THR A 201 -16.06 -6.92 15.22
N ASP A 202 -16.81 -6.11 14.54
CA ASP A 202 -17.81 -6.63 13.58
C ASP A 202 -17.32 -6.72 12.13
N ARG A 203 -16.04 -6.36 11.90
CA ARG A 203 -15.46 -6.30 10.57
C ARG A 203 -14.43 -7.42 10.38
N VAL A 204 -14.89 -8.54 9.82
CA VAL A 204 -14.00 -9.65 9.49
C VAL A 204 -13.16 -9.27 8.27
N MET A 205 -11.85 -9.14 8.46
CA MET A 205 -10.90 -8.93 7.39
C MET A 205 -10.41 -10.28 6.84
N HIS A 206 -10.49 -10.46 5.53
CA HIS A 206 -10.05 -11.69 4.86
C HIS A 206 -8.62 -11.53 4.36
N ILE A 207 -7.74 -12.47 4.72
CA ILE A 207 -6.34 -12.43 4.32
C ILE A 207 -6.19 -12.97 2.89
N VAL A 208 -5.57 -12.13 2.05
CA VAL A 208 -5.11 -12.50 0.70
C VAL A 208 -3.65 -12.90 0.79
N PRO A 209 -3.26 -14.07 0.28
CA PRO A 209 -1.85 -14.47 0.27
C PRO A 209 -0.97 -13.43 -0.44
N GLY A 210 -0.02 -12.87 0.28
CA GLY A 210 0.99 -11.96 -0.22
C GLY A 210 2.23 -12.67 -0.76
N SER A 211 3.31 -11.92 -0.92
CA SER A 211 4.60 -12.44 -1.40
C SER A 211 5.76 -11.82 -0.65
N GLU A 212 6.79 -12.61 -0.34
CA GLU A 212 8.06 -12.07 0.19
C GLU A 212 8.71 -11.09 -0.80
N LYS A 213 8.41 -11.20 -2.10
CA LYS A 213 8.88 -10.24 -3.12
C LYS A 213 8.16 -8.90 -3.07
N ASN A 214 6.96 -8.82 -2.48
CA ASN A 214 6.20 -7.57 -2.33
C ASN A 214 6.77 -6.73 -1.17
N ILE A 215 8.08 -6.50 -1.21
CA ILE A 215 8.83 -5.75 -0.19
C ILE A 215 8.45 -4.28 -0.20
N LYS A 216 8.53 -3.65 0.97
CA LYS A 216 8.36 -2.20 1.14
C LYS A 216 9.75 -1.55 1.20
N ILE A 217 10.06 -0.69 0.26
CA ILE A 217 11.34 0.03 0.24
C ILE A 217 11.34 1.12 1.31
N THR A 218 12.15 0.92 2.35
CA THR A 218 12.27 1.83 3.49
C THR A 218 13.69 2.27 3.76
N THR A 219 14.67 1.45 3.41
CA THR A 219 16.11 1.67 3.62
C THR A 219 16.89 1.52 2.32
N ILE A 220 18.20 1.79 2.37
CA ILE A 220 19.09 1.59 1.21
C ILE A 220 19.25 0.09 0.91
N GLU A 221 19.31 -0.74 1.93
CA GLU A 221 19.39 -2.20 1.81
C GLU A 221 18.16 -2.77 1.08
N ASP A 222 16.98 -2.19 1.31
CA ASP A 222 15.78 -2.58 0.55
C ASP A 222 15.90 -2.26 -0.95
N LEU A 223 16.61 -1.18 -1.32
CA LEU A 223 16.89 -0.87 -2.73
C LEU A 223 17.84 -1.87 -3.37
N GLU A 224 18.87 -2.31 -2.64
CA GLU A 224 19.77 -3.37 -3.11
C GLU A 224 19.02 -4.67 -3.31
N MET A 225 18.14 -5.02 -2.37
CA MET A 225 17.28 -6.20 -2.48
C MET A 225 16.32 -6.07 -3.66
N LEU A 226 15.71 -4.89 -3.88
CA LEU A 226 14.86 -4.65 -5.06
C LEU A 226 15.62 -4.92 -6.36
N LYS A 227 16.82 -4.35 -6.52
CA LYS A 227 17.66 -4.57 -7.71
C LYS A 227 17.98 -6.06 -7.90
N ALA A 228 18.38 -6.74 -6.84
CA ALA A 228 18.66 -8.17 -6.90
C ALA A 228 17.43 -8.98 -7.37
N LEU A 229 16.24 -8.69 -6.80
CA LEU A 229 15.00 -9.37 -7.18
C LEU A 229 14.57 -9.10 -8.63
N MET A 230 14.82 -7.90 -9.16
CA MET A 230 14.51 -7.55 -10.55
C MET A 230 15.39 -8.29 -11.55
N HIS A 231 16.67 -8.50 -11.22
CA HIS A 231 17.64 -9.14 -12.12
C HIS A 231 17.75 -10.66 -11.96
N THR A 232 17.02 -11.24 -11.00
CA THR A 232 17.07 -12.68 -10.77
C THR A 232 16.01 -13.41 -11.61
N SER A 233 16.43 -14.23 -12.57
CA SER A 233 15.54 -15.16 -13.26
C SER A 233 15.19 -16.35 -12.36
N LYS A 234 13.95 -16.87 -12.46
CA LYS A 234 13.52 -18.08 -11.72
C LYS A 234 14.42 -19.28 -11.98
N GLU A 235 15.04 -19.36 -13.14
CA GLU A 235 15.87 -20.50 -13.59
C GLU A 235 17.27 -20.55 -12.96
N SER A 236 17.76 -19.45 -12.42
CA SER A 236 19.12 -19.40 -11.84
C SER A 236 19.23 -20.06 -10.46
N TRP A 237 18.11 -20.38 -9.79
CA TRP A 237 18.05 -20.95 -8.43
C TRP A 237 17.71 -22.45 -8.38
N LEU A 238 17.29 -23.01 -9.49
CA LEU A 238 16.90 -24.42 -9.61
C LEU A 238 17.93 -25.18 -10.45
N LYS A 239 19.13 -25.32 -9.91
CA LYS A 239 20.13 -26.30 -10.41
C LYS A 239 20.36 -27.36 -9.37
#